data_3896bcd515418fb28c8a60035e64d569
#
_entry.id   3896bcd515418fb28c8a60035e64d569
#
_cell.length_a   1.000
_cell.length_b   1.000
_cell.length_c   1.000
_cell.angle_alpha   90.00
_cell.angle_beta   90.00
_cell.angle_gamma   90.00
#
_symmetry.space_group_name_H-M   'P 1'
#
loop_
_entity.id
_entity.type
_entity.pdbx_description
1 polymer ?
#
loop_
_entity_poly.entity_id
_entity_poly.type
_entity_poly.pdbx_seq_one_letter_code
_entity_poly.pdbx_strand_id
1 'polypeptide(L)'
;MIEEFYQKNLSWNNRISSIINKEHSHLDLNILKRNPPLTFCEDGKIDINKMYPPEAEVREDSSPYDEYYQCIKKVFPLDEISTFCDVGCSTGHLVYNMLNNTDSCGIEYFQYQKDSAREEVQECINVFDIRDSIEDEHKFDLVNCTEVAEHVDPKYLDIFLDNLKKLTGKYLILTWSSTYPPTDAPPQHISPLYSDDVEKLMNSWGFEIDMNKTREFINESLQYNNFYF
;
A
#
# COMPACT_ATOMS: atom_id res chain seq x y z
N MET A 1 -7.58 12.52 -17.44
CA MET A 1 -6.29 11.84 -17.13
C MET A 1 -6.54 10.49 -16.46
N ILE A 2 -7.29 10.39 -15.38
CA ILE A 2 -7.55 9.12 -14.68
C ILE A 2 -8.65 8.31 -15.31
N GLU A 3 -9.67 8.91 -15.87
CA GLU A 3 -10.62 8.19 -16.71
C GLU A 3 -9.94 7.54 -17.92
N GLU A 4 -8.93 8.21 -18.47
CA GLU A 4 -8.04 7.68 -19.52
C GLU A 4 -7.13 6.57 -19.00
N PHE A 5 -6.67 6.66 -17.74
CA PHE A 5 -5.88 5.65 -17.06
C PHE A 5 -6.77 4.45 -16.65
N TYR A 6 -8.00 4.71 -16.19
CA TYR A 6 -9.01 3.69 -15.92
C TYR A 6 -9.42 2.95 -17.19
N GLN A 7 -9.66 3.67 -18.29
CA GLN A 7 -9.92 3.09 -19.60
C GLN A 7 -8.69 2.37 -20.17
N LYS A 8 -7.47 2.85 -19.88
CA LYS A 8 -6.24 2.13 -20.18
C LYS A 8 -6.10 0.86 -19.34
N ASN A 9 -6.46 0.86 -18.07
CA ASN A 9 -6.42 -0.34 -17.22
C ASN A 9 -7.54 -1.34 -17.57
N LEU A 10 -8.73 -0.87 -17.94
CA LEU A 10 -9.74 -1.72 -18.55
C LEU A 10 -9.30 -2.28 -19.92
N SER A 11 -8.68 -1.44 -20.76
CA SER A 11 -8.07 -1.88 -22.01
C SER A 11 -6.81 -2.72 -21.75
N TRP A 12 -6.17 -2.53 -20.60
CA TRP A 12 -5.02 -3.31 -20.13
C TRP A 12 -5.44 -4.70 -19.69
N ASN A 13 -6.52 -4.84 -18.92
CA ASN A 13 -7.13 -6.14 -18.62
C ASN A 13 -7.53 -6.87 -19.90
N ASN A 14 -8.01 -6.14 -20.91
CA ASN A 14 -8.29 -6.68 -22.23
C ASN A 14 -7.01 -6.98 -23.05
N ARG A 15 -5.94 -6.20 -22.85
CA ARG A 15 -4.62 -6.41 -23.45
C ARG A 15 -3.86 -7.54 -22.79
N ILE A 16 -3.87 -7.63 -21.45
CA ILE A 16 -3.34 -8.78 -20.73
C ILE A 16 -4.07 -10.04 -21.14
N SER A 17 -5.38 -10.02 -21.25
CA SER A 17 -6.14 -11.14 -21.82
C SER A 17 -5.71 -11.48 -23.24
N SER A 18 -5.33 -10.48 -24.05
CA SER A 18 -4.85 -10.71 -25.41
C SER A 18 -3.39 -11.15 -25.50
N ILE A 19 -2.55 -10.72 -24.55
CA ILE A 19 -1.13 -11.12 -24.42
C ILE A 19 -1.05 -12.52 -23.81
N ILE A 20 -1.81 -12.78 -22.76
CA ILE A 20 -1.94 -14.12 -22.14
C ILE A 20 -2.49 -15.11 -23.18
N ASN A 21 -3.48 -14.70 -23.98
CA ASN A 21 -4.01 -15.54 -25.05
C ASN A 21 -3.03 -15.82 -26.19
N LYS A 22 -2.04 -14.95 -26.43
CA LYS A 22 -1.05 -15.12 -27.51
C LYS A 22 0.22 -15.84 -27.09
N GLU A 23 0.73 -15.56 -25.86
CA GLU A 23 2.04 -16.06 -25.42
C GLU A 23 1.94 -17.23 -24.42
N HIS A 24 0.77 -17.39 -23.78
CA HIS A 24 0.56 -18.39 -22.74
C HIS A 24 -0.80 -19.10 -22.93
N SER A 25 -1.00 -19.70 -24.10
CA SER A 25 -2.20 -20.51 -24.41
C SER A 25 -2.41 -21.72 -23.47
N HIS A 26 -1.45 -21.98 -22.58
CA HIS A 26 -1.52 -22.99 -21.52
C HIS A 26 -1.96 -22.44 -20.15
N LEU A 27 -2.05 -21.12 -19.98
CA LEU A 27 -2.61 -20.53 -18.77
C LEU A 27 -4.14 -20.62 -18.84
N ASP A 28 -4.71 -21.38 -17.92
CA ASP A 28 -6.14 -21.62 -17.83
C ASP A 28 -6.89 -20.31 -17.53
N LEU A 29 -7.55 -19.73 -18.55
CA LEU A 29 -8.39 -18.55 -18.41
C LEU A 29 -9.57 -18.74 -17.43
N ASN A 30 -9.84 -19.98 -16.97
CA ASN A 30 -10.74 -20.20 -15.84
C ASN A 30 -10.20 -19.66 -14.52
N ILE A 31 -8.91 -19.34 -14.46
CA ILE A 31 -8.27 -18.68 -13.33
C ILE A 31 -8.97 -17.34 -13.01
N LEU A 32 -9.21 -16.52 -14.03
CA LEU A 32 -9.94 -15.25 -13.86
C LEU A 32 -11.44 -15.43 -13.53
N LYS A 33 -11.98 -16.62 -13.78
CA LYS A 33 -13.38 -16.97 -13.47
C LYS A 33 -13.55 -17.64 -12.10
N ARG A 34 -12.47 -18.07 -11.47
CA ARG A 34 -12.50 -18.76 -10.16
C ARG A 34 -12.35 -17.82 -8.97
N ASN A 35 -11.98 -16.57 -9.19
CA ASN A 35 -11.99 -15.59 -8.11
C ASN A 35 -13.45 -15.37 -7.67
N PRO A 36 -13.73 -15.40 -6.36
CA PRO A 36 -15.04 -15.01 -5.89
C PRO A 36 -15.34 -13.61 -6.46
N PRO A 37 -16.56 -13.34 -6.91
CA PRO A 37 -16.89 -12.04 -7.47
C PRO A 37 -16.63 -10.96 -6.41
N LEU A 38 -16.04 -9.84 -6.84
CA LEU A 38 -15.89 -8.66 -5.98
C LEU A 38 -17.27 -8.31 -5.41
N THR A 39 -17.30 -8.07 -4.12
CA THR A 39 -18.48 -7.58 -3.41
C THR A 39 -18.32 -6.10 -3.14
N PHE A 40 -19.43 -5.38 -3.14
CA PHE A 40 -19.46 -3.94 -3.00
C PHE A 40 -20.27 -3.55 -1.77
N CYS A 41 -19.84 -2.50 -1.09
CA CYS A 41 -20.58 -1.78 -0.06
C CYS A 41 -21.73 -0.97 -0.69
N GLU A 42 -22.65 -0.46 0.12
CA GLU A 42 -23.77 0.37 -0.35
C GLU A 42 -23.34 1.66 -1.06
N ASP A 43 -22.18 2.21 -0.69
CA ASP A 43 -21.55 3.39 -1.32
C ASP A 43 -20.83 3.09 -2.64
N GLY A 44 -20.82 1.82 -3.05
CA GLY A 44 -20.20 1.34 -4.30
C GLY A 44 -18.69 1.11 -4.24
N LYS A 45 -18.06 1.20 -3.05
CA LYS A 45 -16.68 0.77 -2.83
C LYS A 45 -16.60 -0.75 -2.79
N ILE A 46 -15.46 -1.30 -3.18
CA ILE A 46 -15.19 -2.73 -2.97
C ILE A 46 -15.19 -3.01 -1.46
N ASP A 47 -15.90 -4.06 -1.06
CA ASP A 47 -16.00 -4.49 0.33
C ASP A 47 -14.72 -5.21 0.77
N ILE A 48 -13.77 -4.44 1.29
CA ILE A 48 -12.47 -4.92 1.76
C ILE A 48 -12.65 -5.95 2.90
N ASN A 49 -13.67 -5.83 3.74
CA ASN A 49 -13.92 -6.80 4.82
C ASN A 49 -14.19 -8.22 4.31
N LYS A 50 -14.67 -8.35 3.06
CA LYS A 50 -14.86 -9.66 2.44
C LYS A 50 -13.62 -10.17 1.70
N MET A 51 -12.70 -9.27 1.38
CA MET A 51 -11.39 -9.63 0.84
C MET A 51 -10.44 -10.10 1.95
N TYR A 52 -10.57 -9.48 3.13
CA TYR A 52 -9.77 -9.77 4.31
C TYR A 52 -10.72 -10.12 5.47
N PRO A 53 -11.10 -11.38 5.65
CA PRO A 53 -11.95 -11.76 6.78
C PRO A 53 -11.25 -11.44 8.10
N PRO A 54 -12.00 -11.08 9.16
CA PRO A 54 -11.44 -10.65 10.45
C PRO A 54 -10.51 -11.68 11.12
N GLU A 55 -10.56 -12.93 10.69
CA GLU A 55 -9.72 -14.03 11.16
C GLU A 55 -8.39 -14.10 10.37
N ALA A 56 -8.23 -13.27 9.32
CA ALA A 56 -7.01 -13.16 8.57
C ALA A 56 -6.00 -12.36 9.40
N GLU A 57 -5.16 -13.11 10.09
CA GLU A 57 -3.87 -12.78 10.65
C GLU A 57 -3.68 -11.39 11.28
N VAL A 58 -3.97 -11.31 12.57
CA VAL A 58 -3.21 -10.42 13.45
C VAL A 58 -1.77 -10.93 13.44
N ARG A 59 -0.85 -10.23 12.78
CA ARG A 59 0.56 -10.61 12.78
C ARG A 59 1.14 -10.35 14.16
N GLU A 60 1.37 -11.42 14.93
CA GLU A 60 2.03 -11.35 16.23
C GLU A 60 3.56 -11.17 16.09
N ASP A 61 4.14 -11.63 14.97
CA ASP A 61 5.57 -11.54 14.72
C ASP A 61 5.95 -10.12 14.26
N SER A 62 6.70 -9.41 15.11
CA SER A 62 7.22 -8.06 14.82
C SER A 62 8.54 -8.07 14.05
N SER A 63 9.21 -9.21 13.89
CA SER A 63 10.58 -9.29 13.36
C SER A 63 10.72 -8.67 11.95
N PRO A 64 9.79 -8.84 11.01
CA PRO A 64 9.89 -8.18 9.70
C PRO A 64 9.84 -6.65 9.82
N TYR A 65 9.02 -6.11 10.72
CA TYR A 65 8.91 -4.68 10.94
C TYR A 65 10.13 -4.09 11.64
N ASP A 66 10.80 -4.87 12.50
CA ASP A 66 12.05 -4.46 13.13
C ASP A 66 13.17 -4.34 12.09
N GLU A 67 13.27 -5.30 11.17
CA GLU A 67 14.19 -5.28 10.05
C GLU A 67 13.91 -4.10 9.11
N TYR A 68 12.66 -3.89 8.75
CA TYR A 68 12.22 -2.77 7.91
C TYR A 68 12.55 -1.42 8.55
N TYR A 69 12.31 -1.28 9.86
CA TYR A 69 12.71 -0.11 10.62
C TYR A 69 14.23 0.16 10.56
N GLN A 70 15.09 -0.89 10.58
CA GLN A 70 16.52 -0.70 10.42
C GLN A 70 16.88 -0.17 9.01
N CYS A 71 16.15 -0.59 7.96
CA CYS A 71 16.33 -0.01 6.62
C CYS A 71 15.97 1.47 6.62
N ILE A 72 14.83 1.84 7.21
CA ILE A 72 14.41 3.25 7.33
C ILE A 72 15.50 4.07 8.01
N LYS A 73 16.03 3.63 9.15
CA LYS A 73 17.07 4.34 9.91
C LYS A 73 18.36 4.56 9.15
N LYS A 74 18.72 3.63 8.27
CA LYS A 74 19.94 3.73 7.46
C LYS A 74 19.79 4.75 6.33
N VAL A 75 18.63 4.78 5.69
CA VAL A 75 18.38 5.59 4.48
C VAL A 75 17.89 6.99 4.84
N PHE A 76 17.13 7.12 5.92
CA PHE A 76 16.58 8.39 6.38
C PHE A 76 17.19 8.77 7.72
N PRO A 77 17.96 9.87 7.80
CA PRO A 77 18.49 10.37 9.07
C PRO A 77 17.34 10.72 10.02
N LEU A 78 17.17 9.96 11.10
CA LEU A 78 16.04 10.14 12.03
C LEU A 78 16.12 11.45 12.82
N ASP A 79 17.26 12.11 12.89
CA ASP A 79 17.42 13.45 13.43
C ASP A 79 16.83 14.54 12.52
N GLU A 80 16.57 14.22 11.24
CA GLU A 80 15.89 15.09 10.27
C GLU A 80 14.39 14.75 10.09
N ILE A 81 13.93 13.65 10.71
CA ILE A 81 12.55 13.16 10.65
C ILE A 81 11.91 13.37 12.02
N SER A 82 11.09 14.41 12.16
CA SER A 82 10.38 14.72 13.40
C SER A 82 9.02 14.05 13.47
N THR A 83 8.37 13.82 12.31
CA THR A 83 7.01 13.27 12.21
C THR A 83 6.94 12.13 11.21
N PHE A 84 6.18 11.09 11.57
CA PHE A 84 6.04 9.88 10.77
C PHE A 84 4.59 9.43 10.67
N CYS A 85 4.17 8.99 9.50
CA CYS A 85 2.85 8.38 9.29
C CYS A 85 3.00 7.05 8.52
N ASP A 86 2.36 6.00 9.04
CA ASP A 86 2.28 4.69 8.39
C ASP A 86 0.86 4.46 7.85
N VAL A 87 0.71 4.46 6.53
CA VAL A 87 -0.57 4.23 5.85
C VAL A 87 -0.72 2.74 5.57
N GLY A 88 -1.77 2.12 6.11
CA GLY A 88 -1.94 0.66 6.15
C GLY A 88 -1.11 0.03 7.26
N CYS A 89 -1.08 0.66 8.44
CA CYS A 89 -0.16 0.31 9.52
C CYS A 89 -0.45 -1.04 10.21
N SER A 90 -1.54 -1.73 9.87
CA SER A 90 -1.94 -2.98 10.53
C SER A 90 -2.00 -2.79 12.06
N THR A 91 -1.38 -3.67 12.84
CA THR A 91 -1.30 -3.57 14.31
C THR A 91 -0.26 -2.55 14.80
N GLY A 92 0.27 -1.68 13.94
CA GLY A 92 1.13 -0.55 14.29
C GLY A 92 2.55 -0.93 14.74
N HIS A 93 3.10 -2.07 14.32
CA HIS A 93 4.47 -2.45 14.68
C HIS A 93 5.52 -1.42 14.24
N LEU A 94 5.40 -0.92 13.00
CA LEU A 94 6.32 0.09 12.50
C LEU A 94 6.13 1.43 13.21
N VAL A 95 4.88 1.82 13.50
CA VAL A 95 4.55 3.01 14.31
C VAL A 95 5.23 2.90 15.67
N TYR A 96 5.13 1.73 16.35
CA TYR A 96 5.78 1.48 17.63
C TYR A 96 7.30 1.69 17.57
N ASN A 97 7.94 1.16 16.54
CA ASN A 97 9.39 1.30 16.36
C ASN A 97 9.82 2.76 16.14
N MET A 98 8.98 3.55 15.47
CA MET A 98 9.25 4.96 15.19
C MET A 98 8.99 5.90 16.39
N LEU A 99 8.09 5.56 17.31
CA LEU A 99 7.68 6.40 18.46
C LEU A 99 8.85 6.88 19.34
N ASN A 100 9.94 6.13 19.42
CA ASN A 100 11.09 6.54 20.21
C ASN A 100 11.90 7.71 19.61
N ASN A 101 11.67 8.00 18.33
CA ASN A 101 12.48 8.98 17.57
C ASN A 101 11.63 10.08 16.92
N THR A 102 10.34 9.82 16.70
CA THR A 102 9.46 10.70 15.94
C THR A 102 8.07 10.78 16.56
N ASP A 103 7.35 11.85 16.31
CA ASP A 103 5.92 11.90 16.55
C ASP A 103 5.24 11.07 15.44
N SER A 104 4.70 9.92 15.84
CA SER A 104 4.30 8.88 14.90
C SER A 104 2.83 8.55 15.00
N CYS A 105 2.18 8.35 13.86
CA CYS A 105 0.83 7.82 13.79
C CYS A 105 0.68 6.75 12.72
N GLY A 106 -0.42 6.00 12.79
CA GLY A 106 -0.82 5.04 11.78
C GLY A 106 -2.22 5.35 11.24
N ILE A 107 -2.46 5.01 10.00
CA ILE A 107 -3.78 4.98 9.37
C ILE A 107 -4.06 3.53 9.01
N GLU A 108 -5.19 2.99 9.49
CA GLU A 108 -5.58 1.61 9.26
C GLU A 108 -7.07 1.54 8.92
N TYR A 109 -7.43 0.68 7.98
CA TYR A 109 -8.83 0.48 7.61
C TYR A 109 -9.61 -0.32 8.65
N PHE A 110 -8.98 -1.36 9.23
CA PHE A 110 -9.65 -2.35 10.09
C PHE A 110 -9.59 -1.98 11.58
N GLN A 111 -10.75 -1.80 12.20
CA GLN A 111 -10.85 -1.58 13.65
C GLN A 111 -10.19 -2.71 14.45
N TYR A 112 -10.36 -3.97 14.04
CA TYR A 112 -9.80 -5.12 14.75
C TYR A 112 -8.25 -5.13 14.78
N GLN A 113 -7.60 -4.53 13.78
CA GLN A 113 -6.14 -4.38 13.77
C GLN A 113 -5.70 -3.39 14.87
N LYS A 114 -6.39 -2.25 14.97
CA LYS A 114 -6.16 -1.30 16.07
C LYS A 114 -6.43 -1.95 17.44
N ASP A 115 -7.52 -2.68 17.58
CA ASP A 115 -7.89 -3.34 18.84
C ASP A 115 -6.88 -4.41 19.26
N SER A 116 -6.17 -4.99 18.30
CA SER A 116 -5.12 -5.98 18.48
C SER A 116 -3.72 -5.40 18.63
N ALA A 117 -3.59 -4.09 18.46
CA ALA A 117 -2.31 -3.38 18.59
C ALA A 117 -1.83 -3.37 20.05
N ARG A 118 -0.53 -3.15 20.24
CA ARG A 118 0.05 -2.92 21.57
C ARG A 118 -0.59 -1.66 22.19
N GLU A 119 -0.81 -1.68 23.51
CA GLU A 119 -1.45 -0.58 24.23
C GLU A 119 -0.76 0.77 23.96
N GLU A 120 0.58 0.75 23.84
CA GLU A 120 1.38 1.96 23.62
C GLU A 120 1.12 2.66 22.27
N VAL A 121 0.57 1.94 21.27
CA VAL A 121 0.33 2.49 19.93
C VAL A 121 -1.14 2.59 19.55
N GLN A 122 -2.06 2.00 20.32
CA GLN A 122 -3.48 2.01 20.01
C GLN A 122 -4.01 3.42 19.75
N GLU A 123 -3.67 4.38 20.62
CA GLU A 123 -4.08 5.77 20.47
C GLU A 123 -3.40 6.51 19.31
N CYS A 124 -2.29 5.96 18.80
CA CYS A 124 -1.60 6.51 17.63
C CYS A 124 -2.20 6.00 16.31
N ILE A 125 -3.05 4.96 16.35
CA ILE A 125 -3.69 4.40 15.15
C ILE A 125 -5.05 5.05 14.92
N ASN A 126 -5.20 5.69 13.76
CA ASN A 126 -6.46 6.24 13.28
C ASN A 126 -7.14 5.23 12.35
N VAL A 127 -8.35 4.81 12.69
CA VAL A 127 -9.15 3.95 11.80
C VAL A 127 -9.82 4.84 10.76
N PHE A 128 -9.35 4.69 9.52
CA PHE A 128 -9.80 5.53 8.41
C PHE A 128 -9.69 4.78 7.07
N ASP A 129 -10.71 4.92 6.24
CA ASP A 129 -10.67 4.41 4.87
C ASP A 129 -9.90 5.41 3.98
N ILE A 130 -8.69 5.05 3.57
CA ILE A 130 -7.84 5.91 2.74
C ILE A 130 -8.45 6.22 1.36
N ARG A 131 -9.57 5.60 1.00
CA ARG A 131 -10.38 5.91 -0.19
C ARG A 131 -11.37 7.06 0.06
N ASP A 132 -11.51 7.52 1.31
CA ASP A 132 -12.24 8.75 1.66
C ASP A 132 -11.28 9.93 1.70
N SER A 133 -11.79 11.13 1.40
CA SER A 133 -10.95 12.33 1.36
C SER A 133 -10.54 12.78 2.76
N ILE A 134 -9.26 12.99 2.98
CA ILE A 134 -8.75 13.73 4.14
C ILE A 134 -9.04 15.21 3.90
N GLU A 135 -9.78 15.86 4.82
CA GLU A 135 -10.17 17.25 4.66
C GLU A 135 -9.02 18.21 4.96
N ASP A 136 -8.31 17.97 6.05
CA ASP A 136 -7.22 18.83 6.51
C ASP A 136 -5.86 18.34 6.02
N GLU A 137 -5.04 19.28 5.52
CA GLU A 137 -3.67 18.98 5.14
C GLU A 137 -2.81 18.83 6.40
N HIS A 138 -2.18 17.65 6.56
CA HIS A 138 -1.25 17.39 7.66
C HIS A 138 0.02 16.75 7.11
N LYS A 139 1.12 17.49 7.13
CA LYS A 139 2.38 17.08 6.51
C LYS A 139 3.30 16.38 7.49
N PHE A 140 3.57 15.11 7.20
CA PHE A 140 4.60 14.33 7.90
C PHE A 140 5.93 14.40 7.16
N ASP A 141 7.04 14.45 7.89
CA ASP A 141 8.37 14.42 7.28
C ASP A 141 8.62 13.14 6.52
N LEU A 142 8.13 12.01 7.04
CA LEU A 142 8.19 10.70 6.38
C LEU A 142 6.83 10.02 6.42
N VAL A 143 6.33 9.64 5.27
CA VAL A 143 5.16 8.78 5.11
C VAL A 143 5.61 7.42 4.58
N ASN A 144 5.14 6.35 5.20
CA ASN A 144 5.25 5.00 4.68
C ASN A 144 3.89 4.55 4.15
N CYS A 145 3.86 3.95 2.97
CA CYS A 145 2.68 3.33 2.39
C CYS A 145 3.13 2.10 1.61
N THR A 146 3.22 0.98 2.31
CA THR A 146 3.75 -0.27 1.74
C THR A 146 2.68 -1.34 1.75
N GLU A 147 2.53 -2.04 0.59
CA GLU A 147 1.54 -3.12 0.42
C GLU A 147 0.09 -2.64 0.67
N VAL A 148 -0.26 -1.45 0.15
CA VAL A 148 -1.59 -0.84 0.27
C VAL A 148 -2.16 -0.45 -1.09
N ALA A 149 -1.35 0.17 -1.94
CA ALA A 149 -1.80 0.81 -3.16
C ALA A 149 -2.47 -0.15 -4.15
N GLU A 150 -1.96 -1.38 -4.26
CA GLU A 150 -2.52 -2.46 -5.08
C GLU A 150 -3.88 -2.97 -4.62
N HIS A 151 -4.24 -2.67 -3.38
CA HIS A 151 -5.55 -3.02 -2.79
C HIS A 151 -6.59 -1.91 -2.93
N VAL A 152 -6.18 -0.73 -3.39
CA VAL A 152 -7.09 0.40 -3.60
C VAL A 152 -7.86 0.20 -4.89
N ASP A 153 -9.21 0.32 -4.82
CA ASP A 153 -10.07 0.29 -6.00
C ASP A 153 -9.64 1.39 -6.99
N PRO A 154 -9.39 1.05 -8.27
CA PRO A 154 -9.00 2.01 -9.30
C PRO A 154 -9.86 3.27 -9.36
N LYS A 155 -11.14 3.16 -9.04
CA LYS A 155 -12.09 4.28 -9.01
C LYS A 155 -11.73 5.34 -7.95
N TYR A 156 -11.02 4.96 -6.90
CA TYR A 156 -10.65 5.83 -5.77
C TYR A 156 -9.15 6.16 -5.72
N LEU A 157 -8.40 5.78 -6.76
CA LEU A 157 -6.95 6.06 -6.82
C LEU A 157 -6.64 7.55 -6.75
N ASP A 158 -7.50 8.42 -7.33
CA ASP A 158 -7.36 9.88 -7.23
C ASP A 158 -7.40 10.37 -5.79
N ILE A 159 -8.39 9.91 -5.04
CA ILE A 159 -8.57 10.30 -3.64
C ILE A 159 -7.41 9.76 -2.81
N PHE A 160 -7.01 8.51 -3.05
CA PHE A 160 -5.86 7.90 -2.39
C PHE A 160 -4.57 8.69 -2.63
N LEU A 161 -4.28 9.06 -3.88
CA LEU A 161 -3.06 9.80 -4.23
C LEU A 161 -3.10 11.24 -3.71
N ASP A 162 -4.28 11.89 -3.71
CA ASP A 162 -4.48 13.19 -3.08
C ASP A 162 -4.21 13.14 -1.57
N ASN A 163 -4.70 12.10 -0.91
CA ASN A 163 -4.43 11.86 0.51
C ASN A 163 -2.94 11.66 0.78
N LEU A 164 -2.25 10.81 0.00
CA LEU A 164 -0.80 10.65 0.13
C LEU A 164 -0.07 11.99 -0.04
N LYS A 165 -0.50 12.82 -1.00
CA LYS A 165 0.07 14.14 -1.23
C LYS A 165 -0.19 15.10 -0.05
N LYS A 166 -1.38 15.06 0.54
CA LYS A 166 -1.73 15.86 1.73
C LYS A 166 -0.93 15.44 2.96
N LEU A 167 -0.64 14.15 3.09
CA LEU A 167 0.12 13.60 4.21
C LEU A 167 1.64 13.80 4.06
N THR A 168 2.17 13.81 2.83
CA THR A 168 3.62 13.81 2.60
C THR A 168 4.22 15.22 2.61
N GLY A 169 5.11 15.46 3.57
CA GLY A 169 5.87 16.72 3.69
C GLY A 169 7.23 16.69 3.00
N LYS A 170 8.03 15.64 3.23
CA LYS A 170 9.37 15.51 2.65
C LYS A 170 9.52 14.21 1.85
N TYR A 171 9.27 13.06 2.47
CA TYR A 171 9.54 11.75 1.87
C TYR A 171 8.31 10.85 1.93
N LEU A 172 8.12 10.10 0.86
CA LEU A 172 7.16 9.00 0.78
C LEU A 172 7.91 7.72 0.43
N ILE A 173 7.78 6.69 1.27
CA ILE A 173 8.14 5.32 0.91
C ILE A 173 6.87 4.68 0.38
N LEU A 174 6.89 4.21 -0.86
CA LEU A 174 5.75 3.59 -1.51
C LEU A 174 6.17 2.28 -2.14
N THR A 175 5.45 1.20 -1.83
CA THR A 175 5.48 -0.02 -2.63
C THR A 175 4.14 -0.20 -3.35
N TRP A 176 4.20 -0.87 -4.49
CA TRP A 176 3.02 -1.18 -5.30
C TRP A 176 3.24 -2.49 -6.03
N SER A 177 2.53 -3.52 -5.66
CA SER A 177 2.70 -4.82 -6.30
C SER A 177 2.22 -4.81 -7.75
N SER A 178 3.02 -5.42 -8.62
CA SER A 178 2.65 -5.66 -10.03
C SER A 178 1.97 -7.03 -10.24
N THR A 179 1.84 -7.82 -9.18
CA THR A 179 1.36 -9.20 -9.28
C THR A 179 -0.09 -9.32 -8.84
N TYR A 180 -0.80 -10.27 -9.46
CA TYR A 180 -2.08 -10.74 -8.95
C TYR A 180 -1.86 -11.87 -7.94
N PRO A 181 -2.69 -12.00 -6.90
CA PRO A 181 -2.59 -13.11 -5.96
C PRO A 181 -2.81 -14.46 -6.67
N PRO A 182 -2.32 -15.56 -6.08
CA PRO A 182 -2.64 -16.91 -6.55
C PRO A 182 -4.16 -17.11 -6.67
N THR A 183 -4.56 -17.93 -7.63
CA THR A 183 -5.93 -18.10 -8.12
C THR A 183 -6.98 -18.61 -7.13
N ASP A 184 -6.55 -19.10 -6.00
CA ASP A 184 -7.36 -19.69 -4.92
C ASP A 184 -7.60 -18.73 -3.75
N ALA A 185 -6.91 -17.59 -3.73
CA ALA A 185 -7.14 -16.53 -2.76
C ALA A 185 -8.19 -15.52 -3.28
N PRO A 186 -8.90 -14.82 -2.40
CA PRO A 186 -9.72 -13.69 -2.81
C PRO A 186 -8.86 -12.66 -3.56
N PRO A 187 -9.41 -11.95 -4.56
CA PRO A 187 -8.65 -10.95 -5.31
C PRO A 187 -8.27 -9.80 -4.37
N GLN A 188 -7.08 -9.88 -3.79
CA GLN A 188 -6.58 -8.86 -2.87
C GLN A 188 -5.93 -7.70 -3.64
N HIS A 189 -5.18 -8.01 -4.70
CA HIS A 189 -4.59 -7.00 -5.57
C HIS A 189 -5.56 -6.66 -6.70
N ILE A 190 -6.24 -5.53 -6.58
CA ILE A 190 -7.26 -5.06 -7.53
C ILE A 190 -6.75 -3.98 -8.47
N SER A 191 -5.62 -3.35 -8.13
CA SER A 191 -4.94 -2.32 -8.93
C SER A 191 -3.44 -2.57 -9.06
N PRO A 192 -2.97 -3.76 -9.45
CA PRO A 192 -1.55 -4.00 -9.60
C PRO A 192 -0.99 -3.15 -10.75
N LEU A 193 0.18 -2.51 -10.54
CA LEU A 193 0.86 -1.67 -11.53
C LEU A 193 2.33 -2.04 -11.64
N TYR A 194 2.90 -1.95 -12.84
CA TYR A 194 4.34 -2.06 -13.04
C TYR A 194 5.05 -0.79 -12.60
N SER A 195 6.31 -0.91 -12.18
CA SER A 195 7.13 0.19 -11.68
C SER A 195 7.13 1.43 -12.58
N ASP A 196 7.27 1.24 -13.91
CA ASP A 196 7.27 2.34 -14.87
C ASP A 196 5.92 3.11 -14.90
N ASP A 197 4.81 2.43 -14.66
CA ASP A 197 3.49 3.06 -14.64
C ASP A 197 3.22 3.72 -13.29
N VAL A 198 3.72 3.14 -12.18
CA VAL A 198 3.71 3.78 -10.87
C VAL A 198 4.52 5.07 -10.89
N GLU A 199 5.75 5.05 -11.45
CA GLU A 199 6.59 6.25 -11.58
C GLU A 199 5.88 7.35 -12.36
N LYS A 200 5.30 7.04 -13.53
CA LYS A 200 4.53 8.01 -14.33
C LYS A 200 3.34 8.58 -13.56
N LEU A 201 2.62 7.71 -12.86
CA LEU A 201 1.46 8.10 -12.06
C LEU A 201 1.88 9.05 -10.94
N MET A 202 2.88 8.67 -10.14
CA MET A 202 3.37 9.49 -9.03
C MET A 202 3.94 10.84 -9.51
N ASN A 203 4.69 10.85 -10.62
CA ASN A 203 5.18 12.09 -11.25
C ASN A 203 4.02 13.01 -11.65
N SER A 204 2.91 12.46 -12.15
CA SER A 204 1.73 13.28 -12.53
C SER A 204 1.05 13.94 -11.32
N TRP A 205 1.26 13.40 -10.12
CA TRP A 205 0.80 13.92 -8.84
C TRP A 205 1.81 14.86 -8.15
N GLY A 206 2.97 15.05 -8.77
CA GLY A 206 4.02 15.96 -8.30
C GLY A 206 4.99 15.34 -7.31
N PHE A 207 5.05 14.00 -7.25
CA PHE A 207 6.11 13.29 -6.58
C PHE A 207 7.28 13.07 -7.54
N GLU A 208 8.50 13.11 -7.04
CA GLU A 208 9.72 12.81 -7.78
C GLU A 208 10.43 11.65 -7.10
N ILE A 209 10.90 10.68 -7.89
CA ILE A 209 11.63 9.54 -7.34
C ILE A 209 13.04 9.95 -6.94
N ASP A 210 13.42 9.75 -5.67
CA ASP A 210 14.81 9.85 -5.23
C ASP A 210 15.53 8.54 -5.52
N MET A 211 16.16 8.47 -6.69
CA MET A 211 16.88 7.28 -7.16
C MET A 211 18.00 6.84 -6.24
N ASN A 212 18.62 7.77 -5.49
CA ASN A 212 19.70 7.42 -4.57
C ASN A 212 19.14 6.71 -3.34
N LYS A 213 18.13 7.32 -2.68
CA LYS A 213 17.47 6.71 -1.53
C LYS A 213 16.77 5.42 -1.91
N THR A 214 16.12 5.36 -3.06
CA THR A 214 15.46 4.13 -3.56
C THR A 214 16.46 2.98 -3.71
N ARG A 215 17.62 3.22 -4.35
CA ARG A 215 18.67 2.19 -4.48
C ARG A 215 19.26 1.78 -3.15
N GLU A 216 19.51 2.74 -2.27
CA GLU A 216 20.03 2.47 -0.93
C GLU A 216 19.04 1.63 -0.13
N PHE A 217 17.74 1.98 -0.18
CA PHE A 217 16.69 1.27 0.51
C PHE A 217 16.55 -0.19 0.00
N ILE A 218 16.55 -0.38 -1.33
CA ILE A 218 16.53 -1.73 -1.93
C ILE A 218 17.75 -2.54 -1.50
N ASN A 219 18.94 -1.95 -1.53
CA ASN A 219 20.17 -2.66 -1.14
C ASN A 219 20.15 -3.07 0.34
N GLU A 220 19.62 -2.23 1.22
CA GLU A 220 19.47 -2.57 2.63
C GLU A 220 18.41 -3.65 2.84
N SER A 221 17.26 -3.55 2.16
CA SER A 221 16.17 -4.52 2.28
C SER A 221 16.52 -5.90 1.74
N LEU A 222 17.37 -6.00 0.72
CA LEU A 222 17.87 -7.29 0.20
C LEU A 222 18.73 -8.07 1.20
N GLN A 223 19.23 -7.44 2.26
CA GLN A 223 19.92 -8.12 3.35
C GLN A 223 18.93 -8.90 4.24
N TYR A 224 17.65 -8.57 4.19
CA TYR A 224 16.57 -9.17 4.95
C TYR A 224 15.70 -9.97 3.97
N ASN A 225 15.77 -11.31 4.04
CA ASN A 225 15.18 -12.24 3.05
C ASN A 225 13.63 -12.22 2.98
N ASN A 226 12.95 -11.29 3.64
CA ASN A 226 11.51 -11.32 3.83
C ASN A 226 10.73 -10.17 3.17
N PHE A 227 11.39 -9.23 2.47
CA PHE A 227 10.72 -8.16 1.75
C PHE A 227 10.81 -8.37 0.26
N TYR A 228 9.67 -8.56 -0.38
CA TYR A 228 9.51 -8.50 -1.82
C TYR A 228 9.04 -7.09 -2.19
N PHE A 229 9.87 -6.34 -2.91
CA PHE A 229 9.54 -5.03 -3.47
C PHE A 229 9.20 -5.17 -4.95
#